data_3de806cd37240f79a1f8fe5b9df7f3a9
#
_entry.id   3de806cd37240f79a1f8fe5b9df7f3a9
#
_cell.length_a   1.000
_cell.length_b   1.000
_cell.length_c   1.000
_cell.angle_alpha   90.00
_cell.angle_beta   90.00
_cell.angle_gamma   90.00
#
_symmetry.space_group_name_H-M   'P 1'
#
loop_
_entity.id
_entity.type
_entity.pdbx_description
1 polymer ?
#
loop_
_entity_poly.entity_id
_entity_poly.type
_entity_poly.pdbx_seq_one_letter_code
_entity_poly.pdbx_strand_id
1 'polypeptide(L)'
;MLTLQILPQPLTVCKASDLSGFAMSGLYFIGNTDNELSIVCETDMVPANTTAREDGWRAMRIVGQLDFSLTGILSGIAAVLADAKVGIFAVSTYDTDYVLVKMENLDRAAEALKAAGYGIE
;
A
#
# COMPACT_ATOMS: atom_id res chain seq x y z
N MET A 1 -18.65 -7.67 -7.49
CA MET A 1 -17.28 -7.38 -7.93
C MET A 1 -16.64 -6.38 -6.97
N LEU A 2 -15.45 -6.71 -6.51
CA LEU A 2 -14.67 -5.75 -5.73
C LEU A 2 -13.98 -4.77 -6.67
N THR A 3 -13.89 -3.51 -6.22
CA THR A 3 -13.23 -2.46 -6.96
C THR A 3 -12.05 -1.92 -6.14
N LEU A 4 -10.91 -1.70 -6.81
CA LEU A 4 -9.76 -1.05 -6.23
C LEU A 4 -9.59 0.32 -6.88
N GLN A 5 -9.28 1.30 -6.06
CA GLN A 5 -9.03 2.67 -6.50
C GLN A 5 -7.53 2.93 -6.47
N ILE A 6 -6.98 3.33 -7.61
CA ILE A 6 -5.58 3.74 -7.68
C ILE A 6 -5.45 5.15 -7.12
N LEU A 7 -4.66 5.29 -6.05
CA LEU A 7 -4.42 6.60 -5.44
C LEU A 7 -3.29 7.33 -6.17
N PRO A 8 -3.40 8.66 -6.33
CA PRO A 8 -2.44 9.40 -7.16
C PRO A 8 -1.09 9.65 -6.50
N GLN A 9 -1.00 9.54 -5.17
CA GLN A 9 0.22 9.93 -4.46
C GLN A 9 1.36 8.95 -4.69
N PRO A 10 2.55 9.41 -5.08
CA PRO A 10 3.75 8.57 -5.00
C PRO A 10 4.12 8.37 -3.53
N LEU A 11 4.42 7.13 -3.17
CA LEU A 11 4.66 6.73 -1.79
C LEU A 11 6.07 6.17 -1.61
N THR A 12 6.56 6.30 -0.38
CA THR A 12 7.84 5.76 0.06
C THR A 12 7.60 4.89 1.30
N VAL A 13 8.27 3.74 1.33
CA VAL A 13 8.34 2.89 2.51
C VAL A 13 9.70 3.13 3.17
N CYS A 14 9.71 3.53 4.44
CA CYS A 14 10.95 3.88 5.11
C CYS A 14 10.96 3.46 6.57
N LYS A 15 12.16 3.49 7.15
CA LYS A 15 12.38 3.33 8.59
C LYS A 15 12.98 4.61 9.13
N ALA A 16 12.63 4.96 10.36
CA ALA A 16 13.16 6.12 11.02
C ALA A 16 13.54 5.78 12.47
N SER A 17 14.41 6.61 13.07
CA SER A 17 14.81 6.43 14.46
C SER A 17 13.68 6.77 15.43
N ASP A 18 12.90 7.80 15.09
CA ASP A 18 11.74 8.25 15.85
C ASP A 18 10.83 9.08 14.93
N LEU A 19 9.73 9.57 15.47
CA LEU A 19 8.75 10.36 14.72
C LEU A 19 9.03 11.87 14.73
N SER A 20 10.11 12.32 15.34
CA SER A 20 10.35 13.76 15.55
C SER A 20 10.48 14.53 14.23
N GLY A 21 10.99 13.89 13.18
CA GLY A 21 11.16 14.52 11.87
C GLY A 21 9.98 14.35 10.94
N PHE A 22 8.89 13.71 11.38
CA PHE A 22 7.76 13.40 10.52
C PHE A 22 6.57 14.32 10.80
N ALA A 23 6.09 15.01 9.76
CA ALA A 23 5.03 16.01 9.91
C ALA A 23 3.63 15.41 10.10
N MET A 24 3.45 14.11 9.86
CA MET A 24 2.15 13.42 9.95
C MET A 24 1.06 14.10 9.12
N SER A 25 1.33 14.31 7.86
CA SER A 25 0.44 14.99 6.93
C SER A 25 0.26 14.15 5.66
N GLY A 26 -0.90 14.28 5.02
CA GLY A 26 -1.22 13.56 3.81
C GLY A 26 -1.57 12.10 4.09
N LEU A 27 -1.34 11.25 3.11
CA LEU A 27 -1.57 9.81 3.23
C LEU A 27 -0.34 9.16 3.88
N TYR A 28 -0.54 8.54 5.04
CA TYR A 28 0.57 7.84 5.69
C TYR A 28 0.08 6.69 6.57
N PHE A 29 0.97 5.77 6.83
CA PHE A 29 0.77 4.66 7.78
C PHE A 29 2.02 4.52 8.63
N ILE A 30 1.84 4.19 9.90
CA ILE A 30 2.94 4.01 10.85
C ILE A 30 2.82 2.63 11.47
N GLY A 31 3.90 1.85 11.39
CA GLY A 31 4.05 0.60 12.09
C GLY A 31 5.15 0.74 13.14
N ASN A 32 4.75 0.82 14.40
CA ASN A 32 5.70 0.94 15.51
C ASN A 32 5.70 -0.37 16.29
N THR A 33 6.81 -1.10 16.21
CA THR A 33 6.97 -2.38 16.87
C THR A 33 8.18 -2.36 17.80
N ASP A 34 8.42 -3.46 18.48
CA ASP A 34 9.61 -3.62 19.32
C ASP A 34 10.91 -3.74 18.49
N ASN A 35 10.79 -3.97 17.18
CA ASN A 35 11.95 -4.15 16.30
C ASN A 35 12.24 -2.93 15.42
N GLU A 36 11.21 -2.15 15.09
CA GLU A 36 11.39 -1.08 14.12
C GLU A 36 10.27 -0.05 14.18
N LEU A 37 10.57 1.13 13.69
CA LEU A 37 9.58 2.15 13.36
C LEU A 37 9.55 2.27 11.84
N SER A 38 8.44 1.86 11.25
CA SER A 38 8.22 1.86 9.80
C SER A 38 7.20 2.93 9.46
N ILE A 39 7.47 3.70 8.42
CA ILE A 39 6.57 4.75 7.93
C ILE A 39 6.35 4.53 6.44
N VAL A 40 5.08 4.53 6.03
CA VAL A 40 4.70 4.65 4.62
C VAL A 40 4.09 6.02 4.47
N CYS A 41 4.63 6.85 3.60
CA CYS A 41 4.15 8.22 3.44
C CYS A 41 4.36 8.71 2.01
N GLU A 42 3.77 9.85 1.71
CA GLU A 42 4.02 10.52 0.43
C GLU A 42 5.49 10.87 0.33
N THR A 43 6.06 10.69 -0.85
CA THR A 43 7.51 10.76 -1.05
C THR A 43 8.09 12.11 -0.63
N ASP A 44 7.37 13.20 -0.84
CA ASP A 44 7.80 14.55 -0.46
C ASP A 44 7.68 14.82 1.06
N MET A 45 7.09 13.87 1.81
CA MET A 45 6.93 13.99 3.27
C MET A 45 7.90 13.11 4.05
N VAL A 46 8.82 12.43 3.39
CA VAL A 46 9.76 11.52 4.05
C VAL A 46 10.63 12.32 5.04
N PRO A 47 10.71 11.87 6.31
CA PRO A 47 11.50 12.62 7.31
C PRO A 47 13.00 12.51 7.05
N ALA A 48 13.74 13.51 7.51
CA ALA A 48 15.19 13.58 7.30
C ALA A 48 15.96 12.50 8.08
N ASN A 49 15.36 11.96 9.15
CA ASN A 49 16.02 10.97 10.01
C ASN A 49 15.74 9.53 9.62
N THR A 50 15.50 9.26 8.33
CA THR A 50 15.35 7.89 7.86
C THR A 50 16.66 7.13 7.93
N THR A 51 16.56 5.86 8.32
CA THR A 51 17.70 4.93 8.35
C THR A 51 17.70 4.01 7.14
N ALA A 52 16.54 3.85 6.49
CA ALA A 52 16.38 3.11 5.24
C ALA A 52 15.15 3.64 4.53
N ARG A 53 15.16 3.67 3.20
CA ARG A 53 14.00 4.09 2.44
C ARG A 53 13.94 3.43 1.08
N GLU A 54 12.73 3.22 0.60
CA GLU A 54 12.47 2.70 -0.73
C GLU A 54 11.33 3.49 -1.35
N ASP A 55 11.66 4.26 -2.38
CA ASP A 55 10.71 5.10 -3.10
C ASP A 55 10.01 4.33 -4.22
N GLY A 56 9.08 4.96 -4.89
CA GLY A 56 8.52 4.46 -6.13
C GLY A 56 7.32 3.54 -5.93
N TRP A 57 6.55 3.72 -4.88
CA TRP A 57 5.34 2.94 -4.61
C TRP A 57 4.09 3.72 -4.98
N ARG A 58 3.05 2.98 -5.38
CA ARG A 58 1.69 3.50 -5.58
C ARG A 58 0.71 2.57 -4.87
N ALA A 59 -0.35 3.15 -4.32
CA ALA A 59 -1.35 2.38 -3.58
C ALA A 59 -2.63 2.17 -4.38
N MET A 60 -3.20 0.99 -4.21
CA MET A 60 -4.57 0.70 -4.61
C MET A 60 -5.37 0.42 -3.35
N ARG A 61 -6.48 1.11 -3.16
CA ARG A 61 -7.36 0.95 -2.00
C ARG A 61 -8.59 0.16 -2.39
N ILE A 62 -8.98 -0.84 -1.61
CA ILE A 62 -10.23 -1.54 -1.81
C ILE A 62 -11.37 -0.58 -1.47
N VAL A 63 -12.27 -0.35 -2.44
CA VAL A 63 -13.37 0.62 -2.28
C VAL A 63 -14.43 0.05 -1.36
N GLY A 64 -14.87 0.86 -0.39
CA GLY A 64 -15.91 0.52 0.56
C GLY A 64 -15.35 0.10 1.91
N GLN A 65 -16.27 -0.16 2.84
CA GLN A 65 -15.90 -0.61 4.18
C GLN A 65 -16.03 -2.13 4.24
N LEU A 66 -14.93 -2.80 4.60
CA LEU A 66 -14.91 -4.26 4.71
C LEU A 66 -15.27 -4.68 6.14
N ASP A 67 -16.08 -5.72 6.25
CA ASP A 67 -16.38 -6.36 7.53
C ASP A 67 -15.19 -7.23 7.95
N PHE A 68 -14.76 -7.16 9.20
CA PHE A 68 -13.67 -7.99 9.72
C PHE A 68 -13.94 -9.49 9.59
N SER A 69 -15.23 -9.88 9.50
CA SER A 69 -15.58 -11.29 9.32
C SER A 69 -15.35 -11.79 7.89
N LEU A 70 -15.15 -10.90 6.92
CA LEU A 70 -14.86 -11.29 5.53
C LEU A 70 -13.47 -11.91 5.46
N THR A 71 -13.37 -13.00 4.72
CA THR A 71 -12.11 -13.73 4.54
C THR A 71 -11.77 -13.84 3.07
N GLY A 72 -10.47 -13.99 2.79
CA GLY A 72 -10.00 -14.27 1.43
C GLY A 72 -9.94 -13.09 0.50
N ILE A 73 -10.36 -11.88 0.92
CA ILE A 73 -10.35 -10.71 0.04
C ILE A 73 -8.91 -10.33 -0.33
N LEU A 74 -8.09 -10.08 0.67
CA LEU A 74 -6.69 -9.70 0.44
C LEU A 74 -5.90 -10.84 -0.17
N SER A 75 -6.15 -12.09 0.27
CA SER A 75 -5.43 -13.25 -0.28
C SER A 75 -5.76 -13.47 -1.76
N GLY A 76 -7.00 -13.22 -2.17
CA GLY A 76 -7.40 -13.31 -3.58
C GLY A 76 -6.65 -12.29 -4.44
N ILE A 77 -6.57 -11.06 -3.99
CA ILE A 77 -5.83 -10.00 -4.68
C ILE A 77 -4.33 -10.35 -4.73
N ALA A 78 -3.77 -10.77 -3.60
CA ALA A 78 -2.37 -11.14 -3.51
C ALA A 78 -2.02 -12.29 -4.46
N ALA A 79 -2.89 -13.29 -4.58
CA ALA A 79 -2.68 -14.41 -5.48
C ALA A 79 -2.63 -13.98 -6.94
N VAL A 80 -3.55 -13.09 -7.35
CA VAL A 80 -3.57 -12.56 -8.72
C VAL A 80 -2.27 -11.81 -9.01
N LEU A 81 -1.82 -10.98 -8.08
CA LEU A 81 -0.60 -10.20 -8.26
C LEU A 81 0.66 -11.07 -8.23
N ALA A 82 0.67 -12.11 -7.40
CA ALA A 82 1.77 -13.07 -7.39
C ALA A 82 1.89 -13.80 -8.73
N ASP A 83 0.76 -14.23 -9.31
CA ASP A 83 0.76 -14.87 -10.62
C ASP A 83 1.27 -13.93 -11.71
N ALA A 84 1.03 -12.65 -11.58
CA ALA A 84 1.51 -11.63 -12.52
C ALA A 84 2.96 -11.21 -12.24
N LYS A 85 3.63 -11.80 -11.24
CA LYS A 85 5.00 -11.49 -10.83
C LYS A 85 5.12 -10.05 -10.30
N VAL A 86 4.12 -9.59 -9.57
CA VAL A 86 4.11 -8.27 -8.94
C VAL A 86 4.28 -8.44 -7.43
N GLY A 87 5.37 -7.87 -6.90
CA GLY A 87 5.57 -7.79 -5.45
C GLY A 87 4.65 -6.76 -4.83
N ILE A 88 4.18 -7.02 -3.61
CA ILE A 88 3.26 -6.13 -2.93
C ILE A 88 3.73 -5.78 -1.52
N PHE A 89 3.25 -4.64 -1.03
CA PHE A 89 3.33 -4.23 0.36
C PHE A 89 1.90 -3.91 0.80
N ALA A 90 1.36 -4.65 1.75
CA ALA A 90 -0.05 -4.53 2.12
C ALA A 90 -0.21 -3.88 3.49
N VAL A 91 -1.20 -3.01 3.61
CA VAL A 91 -1.58 -2.36 4.87
C VAL A 91 -3.08 -2.53 5.05
N SER A 92 -3.48 -3.10 6.17
CA SER A 92 -4.88 -3.23 6.54
C SER A 92 -5.21 -2.20 7.62
N THR A 93 -6.26 -1.42 7.38
CA THR A 93 -6.77 -0.47 8.36
C THR A 93 -8.10 -0.95 8.92
N TYR A 94 -8.77 -0.13 9.72
CA TYR A 94 -10.06 -0.52 10.30
C TYR A 94 -11.10 -0.80 9.22
N ASP A 95 -11.15 0.06 8.19
CA ASP A 95 -12.22 -0.01 7.20
C ASP A 95 -11.88 -0.88 5.99
N THR A 96 -10.62 -0.94 5.59
CA THR A 96 -10.28 -1.57 4.32
C THR A 96 -8.79 -1.90 4.24
N ASP A 97 -8.39 -2.41 3.07
CA ASP A 97 -7.00 -2.76 2.78
C ASP A 97 -6.43 -1.87 1.70
N TYR A 98 -5.13 -1.61 1.82
CA TYR A 98 -4.33 -0.91 0.83
C TYR A 98 -3.27 -1.86 0.32
N VAL A 99 -3.13 -1.94 -0.99
CA VAL A 99 -2.11 -2.77 -1.63
C VAL A 99 -1.18 -1.84 -2.40
N LEU A 100 0.08 -1.81 -1.99
CA LEU A 100 1.09 -1.00 -2.64
C LEU A 100 1.90 -1.84 -3.60
N VAL A 101 2.13 -1.30 -4.77
CA VAL A 101 2.96 -1.91 -5.81
C VAL A 101 3.97 -0.89 -6.30
N LYS A 102 5.09 -1.34 -6.84
CA LYS A 102 6.05 -0.43 -7.45
C LYS A 102 5.43 0.23 -8.69
N MET A 103 5.77 1.49 -8.93
CA MET A 103 5.22 2.28 -10.03
C MET A 103 5.42 1.60 -11.39
N GLU A 104 6.59 0.99 -11.60
CA GLU A 104 6.87 0.29 -12.86
C GLU A 104 5.97 -0.94 -13.06
N ASN A 105 5.34 -1.44 -12.00
CA ASN A 105 4.45 -2.60 -12.06
C ASN A 105 2.97 -2.23 -12.05
N LEU A 106 2.64 -0.94 -11.91
CA LEU A 106 1.25 -0.52 -11.68
C LEU A 106 0.32 -0.94 -12.82
N ASP A 107 0.72 -0.72 -14.06
CA ASP A 107 -0.12 -1.07 -15.23
C ASP A 107 -0.31 -2.58 -15.32
N ARG A 108 0.74 -3.36 -15.10
CA ARG A 108 0.66 -4.82 -15.11
C ARG A 108 -0.25 -5.33 -13.99
N ALA A 109 -0.14 -4.74 -12.81
CA ALA A 109 -1.00 -5.09 -11.67
C ALA A 109 -2.47 -4.80 -11.98
N ALA A 110 -2.76 -3.62 -12.52
CA ALA A 110 -4.12 -3.22 -12.88
C ALA A 110 -4.71 -4.15 -13.93
N GLU A 111 -3.96 -4.48 -14.97
CA GLU A 111 -4.43 -5.38 -16.03
C GLU A 111 -4.69 -6.78 -15.49
N ALA A 112 -3.83 -7.31 -14.65
CA ALA A 112 -4.01 -8.64 -14.05
C ALA A 112 -5.27 -8.68 -13.18
N LEU A 113 -5.51 -7.64 -12.40
CA LEU A 113 -6.70 -7.56 -11.55
C LEU A 113 -7.97 -7.45 -12.38
N LYS A 114 -7.98 -6.64 -13.43
CA LYS A 114 -9.12 -6.54 -14.34
C LYS A 114 -9.42 -7.89 -14.98
N ALA A 115 -8.41 -8.59 -15.45
CA ALA A 115 -8.56 -9.91 -16.06
C ALA A 115 -9.15 -10.94 -15.10
N ALA A 116 -8.89 -10.77 -13.80
CA ALA A 116 -9.42 -11.65 -12.76
C ALA A 116 -10.82 -11.24 -12.27
N GLY A 117 -11.40 -10.17 -12.82
CA GLY A 117 -12.75 -9.73 -12.51
C GLY A 117 -12.86 -8.60 -11.51
N TYR A 118 -11.76 -7.98 -11.09
CA TYR A 118 -11.80 -6.81 -10.20
C TYR A 118 -12.06 -5.54 -11.02
N GLY A 119 -12.78 -4.58 -10.41
CA GLY A 119 -12.89 -3.25 -10.96
C GLY A 119 -11.67 -2.43 -10.58
N ILE A 120 -11.22 -1.57 -11.49
CA ILE A 120 -10.11 -0.64 -11.24
C ILE A 120 -10.58 0.76 -11.60
N GLU A 121 -10.45 1.69 -10.67
CA GLU A 121 -10.78 3.10 -10.91
C GLU A 121 -9.72 4.08 -10.39
#